data_ced89123c1cc51fcaf272b2464febcad
#
_entry.id   ced89123c1cc51fcaf272b2464febcad
#
_cell.length_a   1.000
_cell.length_b   1.000
_cell.length_c   1.000
_cell.angle_alpha   90.00
_cell.angle_beta   90.00
_cell.angle_gamma   90.00
#
_symmetry.space_group_name_H-M   'P 1'
#
loop_
_entity.id
_entity.type
_entity.pdbx_description
1 polymer ?
#
loop_
_entity_poly.entity_id
_entity_poly.type
_entity_poly.pdbx_seq_one_letter_code
_entity_poly.pdbx_strand_id
1 'polypeptide(L)'
;MAHSLRFLARRTLLSAADHIVTNPLIRWTWTGPSNDDLIGALAEFRPTDRETILEMMQGRYLLASKLVDTHGVSPFSLEVDHDDWQDDLQAFAWLRHFRDARTDEERRFARTMTLDWIGREGHFNRDSWSPALTARRVLNWLRHYNLLVEGASLEQTQQIARSLSTQISSLKIRALLATDPVDALLVAIALVGVALCSDRPNSEVEGRVRHVLNLVDTQIDEDGLHRTRSAKIQIQLLIELITIKLALRRDHEQASRDLEELTESMHRALDAISLGTGEPAYFNGTGQMPHDLIVAIQAQSAARARQTGTAGGYGRLIAGRSIVVADSGLVADPEFTAHAHASAMAFEFSHGRDLVVCNCGPAPSDYDDALLFRQGIAHSAPTINAQSAAAIAPSGPLAGRLLALGRGSEIEARSADDTLIITSHGYAERFGVTLERHLTLLAEGKTLVGQDRFVRHRSRVSGAAAIRFHLAHQTEVQLTDDLIRLRLNSGAVWTFLWEGAEMRIEDSVRQSAYFGFHRTKQLVLDTLVSDASEVSWIFTLEEN
;
A
#
# COMPACT_ATOMS: atom_id res chain seq x y z
N MET A 1 12.98 19.72 11.59
CA MET A 1 13.81 20.52 10.63
C MET A 1 15.13 19.86 10.28
N ALA A 2 15.98 19.44 11.22
CA ALA A 2 17.29 18.85 10.88
C ALA A 2 17.18 17.55 10.05
N HIS A 3 16.22 16.66 10.36
CA HIS A 3 15.94 15.45 9.59
C HIS A 3 15.51 15.75 8.14
N SER A 4 14.59 16.69 7.96
CA SER A 4 14.13 17.09 6.63
C SER A 4 15.24 17.68 5.78
N LEU A 5 16.14 18.49 6.37
CA LEU A 5 17.29 19.04 5.65
C LEU A 5 18.30 17.96 5.24
N ARG A 6 18.59 16.98 6.10
CA ARG A 6 19.45 15.84 5.77
C ARG A 6 18.85 14.99 4.66
N PHE A 7 17.55 14.69 4.75
CA PHE A 7 16.82 13.98 3.71
C PHE A 7 16.92 14.70 2.36
N LEU A 8 16.64 16.00 2.32
CA LEU A 8 16.71 16.79 1.08
C LEU A 8 18.13 16.85 0.50
N ALA A 9 19.13 17.08 1.33
CA ALA A 9 20.53 17.08 0.89
C ALA A 9 20.95 15.72 0.29
N ARG A 10 20.61 14.61 0.98
CA ARG A 10 20.86 13.26 0.49
C ARG A 10 20.14 13.02 -0.84
N ARG A 11 18.84 13.34 -0.92
CA ARG A 11 18.05 13.18 -2.13
C ARG A 11 18.63 13.94 -3.31
N THR A 12 19.05 15.19 -3.10
CA THR A 12 19.66 16.01 -4.15
C THR A 12 20.98 15.41 -4.63
N LEU A 13 21.85 14.96 -3.74
CA LEU A 13 23.12 14.32 -4.08
C LEU A 13 22.91 13.02 -4.86
N LEU A 14 22.02 12.14 -4.40
CA LEU A 14 21.72 10.88 -5.07
C LEU A 14 21.08 11.12 -6.45
N SER A 15 20.15 12.07 -6.56
CA SER A 15 19.56 12.44 -7.84
C SER A 15 20.60 13.00 -8.82
N ALA A 16 21.53 13.84 -8.36
CA ALA A 16 22.62 14.34 -9.20
C ALA A 16 23.55 13.22 -9.67
N ALA A 17 23.91 12.28 -8.78
CA ALA A 17 24.70 11.12 -9.12
C ALA A 17 23.98 10.21 -10.13
N ASP A 18 22.67 9.98 -9.96
CA ASP A 18 21.85 9.22 -10.91
C ASP A 18 21.84 9.90 -12.29
N HIS A 19 21.73 11.22 -12.35
CA HIS A 19 21.82 11.98 -13.60
C HIS A 19 23.18 11.77 -14.31
N ILE A 20 24.26 11.67 -13.56
CA ILE A 20 25.59 11.43 -14.13
C ILE A 20 25.68 10.03 -14.72
N VAL A 21 25.35 8.99 -13.97
CA VAL A 21 25.46 7.59 -14.43
C VAL A 21 24.46 7.25 -15.54
N THR A 22 23.34 7.97 -15.63
CA THR A 22 22.35 7.83 -16.69
C THR A 22 22.64 8.67 -17.94
N ASN A 23 23.76 9.42 -17.96
CA ASN A 23 24.18 10.18 -19.12
C ASN A 23 24.47 9.24 -20.31
N PRO A 24 24.06 9.58 -21.56
CA PRO A 24 24.34 8.76 -22.75
C PRO A 24 25.81 8.35 -22.91
N LEU A 25 26.76 9.24 -22.52
CA LEU A 25 28.19 8.97 -22.59
C LEU A 25 28.67 7.92 -21.57
N ILE A 26 27.92 7.61 -20.57
CA ILE A 26 28.25 6.62 -19.52
C ILE A 26 27.42 5.33 -19.72
N ARG A 27 26.22 5.43 -20.27
CA ARG A 27 25.33 4.28 -20.45
C ARG A 27 25.88 3.17 -21.34
N TRP A 28 26.87 3.44 -22.17
CA TRP A 28 27.55 2.38 -22.92
C TRP A 28 28.18 1.32 -21.98
N THR A 29 28.48 1.66 -20.73
CA THR A 29 28.99 0.72 -19.73
C THR A 29 27.91 -0.25 -19.21
N TRP A 30 26.63 0.02 -19.51
CA TRP A 30 25.52 -0.86 -19.14
C TRP A 30 25.39 -2.07 -20.08
N THR A 31 26.00 -2.04 -21.22
CA THR A 31 26.06 -3.17 -22.16
C THR A 31 27.09 -4.18 -21.67
N GLY A 32 26.71 -4.96 -20.66
CA GLY A 32 27.48 -6.13 -20.22
C GLY A 32 27.31 -7.31 -21.20
N PRO A 33 28.11 -8.38 -21.06
CA PRO A 33 27.91 -9.61 -21.80
C PRO A 33 26.48 -10.11 -21.57
N SER A 34 25.86 -10.69 -22.61
CA SER A 34 24.55 -11.32 -22.48
C SER A 34 24.59 -12.33 -21.34
N ASN A 35 23.57 -12.28 -20.47
CA ASN A 35 23.46 -13.21 -19.35
C ASN A 35 22.97 -14.58 -19.88
N ASP A 36 23.79 -15.23 -20.71
CA ASP A 36 23.50 -16.59 -21.21
C ASP A 36 23.59 -17.64 -20.09
N ASP A 37 24.03 -17.22 -18.88
CA ASP A 37 24.28 -18.05 -17.71
C ASP A 37 23.08 -18.13 -16.75
N LEU A 38 21.86 -17.82 -17.20
CA LEU A 38 20.67 -18.04 -16.36
C LEU A 38 20.43 -19.55 -16.21
N ILE A 39 20.63 -20.05 -15.00
CA ILE A 39 20.52 -21.48 -14.66
C ILE A 39 19.19 -21.87 -14.03
N GLY A 40 18.32 -20.91 -13.76
CA GLY A 40 17.03 -21.14 -13.12
C GLY A 40 16.08 -19.97 -13.25
N ALA A 41 14.84 -20.18 -12.79
CA ALA A 41 13.80 -19.17 -12.66
C ALA A 41 13.39 -19.03 -11.19
N LEU A 42 12.94 -17.85 -10.81
CA LEU A 42 12.34 -17.61 -9.49
C LEU A 42 10.97 -18.29 -9.41
N ALA A 43 10.58 -18.69 -8.21
CA ALA A 43 9.26 -19.25 -7.97
C ALA A 43 8.17 -18.18 -8.16
N GLU A 44 7.02 -18.59 -8.73
CA GLU A 44 5.82 -17.76 -8.81
C GLU A 44 4.70 -18.43 -8.01
N PHE A 45 4.29 -17.80 -6.91
CA PHE A 45 3.22 -18.31 -6.04
C PHE A 45 1.92 -17.49 -6.16
N ARG A 46 1.97 -16.32 -6.80
CA ARG A 46 0.79 -15.49 -7.00
C ARG A 46 -0.21 -16.21 -7.91
N PRO A 47 -1.51 -16.01 -7.70
CA PRO A 47 -2.54 -16.66 -8.49
C PRO A 47 -2.50 -16.20 -9.95
N THR A 48 -2.96 -17.09 -10.81
CA THR A 48 -3.16 -16.82 -12.24
C THR A 48 -4.64 -16.60 -12.52
N ASP A 49 -4.94 -15.86 -13.56
CA ASP A 49 -6.29 -15.66 -14.06
C ASP A 49 -6.28 -15.78 -15.57
N ARG A 50 -7.00 -16.80 -16.07
CA ARG A 50 -7.08 -17.05 -17.49
C ARG A 50 -7.94 -16.02 -18.24
N GLU A 51 -8.93 -15.43 -17.57
CA GLU A 51 -9.76 -14.41 -18.19
C GLU A 51 -8.93 -13.19 -18.54
N THR A 52 -8.00 -12.80 -17.67
CA THR A 52 -7.01 -11.75 -17.94
C THR A 52 -6.21 -12.02 -19.22
N ILE A 53 -5.79 -13.27 -19.49
CA ILE A 53 -5.09 -13.61 -20.75
C ILE A 53 -5.97 -13.29 -21.96
N LEU A 54 -7.23 -13.75 -21.93
CA LEU A 54 -8.17 -13.56 -23.03
C LEU A 54 -8.51 -12.09 -23.27
N GLU A 55 -8.70 -11.33 -22.20
CA GLU A 55 -8.93 -9.89 -22.25
C GLU A 55 -7.73 -9.16 -22.88
N MET A 56 -6.51 -9.45 -22.42
CA MET A 56 -5.29 -8.85 -22.97
C MET A 56 -5.10 -9.17 -24.46
N MET A 57 -5.37 -10.42 -24.87
CA MET A 57 -5.31 -10.80 -26.29
C MET A 57 -6.38 -10.10 -27.16
N GLN A 58 -7.45 -9.61 -26.55
CA GLN A 58 -8.47 -8.78 -27.21
C GLN A 58 -8.17 -7.27 -27.14
N GLY A 59 -7.03 -6.89 -26.55
CA GLY A 59 -6.61 -5.50 -26.40
C GLY A 59 -7.17 -4.79 -25.17
N ARG A 60 -7.75 -5.51 -24.22
CA ARG A 60 -8.30 -4.94 -22.98
C ARG A 60 -7.39 -5.22 -21.80
N TYR A 61 -6.89 -4.16 -21.16
CA TYR A 61 -5.92 -4.22 -20.07
C TYR A 61 -6.51 -3.63 -18.80
N LEU A 62 -6.87 -4.47 -17.84
CA LEU A 62 -7.27 -4.06 -16.50
C LEU A 62 -6.05 -4.06 -15.59
N LEU A 63 -5.46 -2.89 -15.36
CA LEU A 63 -4.30 -2.69 -14.48
C LEU A 63 -4.61 -1.55 -13.52
N ALA A 64 -4.14 -1.64 -12.28
CA ALA A 64 -4.35 -0.64 -11.23
C ALA A 64 -5.80 -0.12 -11.16
N SER A 65 -6.79 -1.03 -11.27
CA SER A 65 -8.22 -0.72 -11.23
C SER A 65 -8.75 0.15 -12.39
N LYS A 66 -7.98 0.32 -13.47
CA LYS A 66 -8.40 1.02 -14.69
C LYS A 66 -8.37 0.06 -15.88
N LEU A 67 -9.52 -0.05 -16.54
CA LEU A 67 -9.63 -0.81 -17.80
C LEU A 67 -9.31 0.12 -18.97
N VAL A 68 -8.36 -0.28 -19.80
CA VAL A 68 -8.00 0.41 -21.04
C VAL A 68 -8.19 -0.54 -22.22
N ASP A 69 -8.97 -0.13 -23.21
CA ASP A 69 -9.07 -0.80 -24.51
C ASP A 69 -8.08 -0.15 -25.48
N THR A 70 -7.16 -0.93 -26.01
CA THR A 70 -6.10 -0.43 -26.89
C THR A 70 -6.55 -0.33 -28.35
N HIS A 71 -7.75 -0.83 -28.69
CA HIS A 71 -8.24 -0.88 -30.07
C HIS A 71 -7.23 -1.48 -31.07
N GLY A 72 -6.44 -2.45 -30.62
CA GLY A 72 -5.48 -3.18 -31.45
C GLY A 72 -4.10 -2.51 -31.61
N VAL A 73 -3.85 -1.37 -30.97
CA VAL A 73 -2.50 -0.80 -30.89
C VAL A 73 -1.74 -1.36 -29.69
N SER A 74 -0.42 -1.22 -29.70
CA SER A 74 0.40 -1.63 -28.56
C SER A 74 0.06 -0.81 -27.31
N PRO A 75 -0.16 -1.45 -26.15
CA PRO A 75 -0.40 -0.72 -24.91
C PRO A 75 0.80 0.14 -24.50
N PHE A 76 2.02 -0.21 -24.91
CA PHE A 76 3.24 0.57 -24.66
C PHE A 76 3.34 1.84 -25.53
N SER A 77 2.46 2.01 -26.53
CA SER A 77 2.39 3.23 -27.34
C SER A 77 1.32 4.21 -26.87
N LEU A 78 0.54 3.84 -25.85
CA LEU A 78 -0.55 4.68 -25.35
C LEU A 78 -0.06 5.58 -24.22
N GLU A 79 -0.37 6.85 -24.32
CA GLU A 79 -0.29 7.79 -23.22
C GLU A 79 -1.59 7.68 -22.40
N VAL A 80 -1.56 6.86 -21.36
CA VAL A 80 -2.68 6.71 -20.42
C VAL A 80 -2.41 7.63 -19.24
N ASP A 81 -3.29 8.58 -19.03
CA ASP A 81 -3.22 9.51 -17.89
C ASP A 81 -3.60 8.78 -16.58
N HIS A 82 -2.72 7.88 -16.14
CA HIS A 82 -2.84 7.08 -14.93
C HIS A 82 -1.49 6.40 -14.62
N ASP A 83 -0.69 7.01 -13.76
CA ASP A 83 0.67 6.56 -13.46
C ASP A 83 0.73 5.11 -12.96
N ASP A 84 -0.16 4.72 -12.02
CA ASP A 84 -0.19 3.35 -11.49
C ASP A 84 -0.49 2.31 -12.57
N TRP A 85 -1.31 2.64 -13.60
CA TRP A 85 -1.59 1.76 -14.73
C TRP A 85 -0.34 1.57 -15.60
N GLN A 86 0.34 2.68 -15.90
CA GLN A 86 1.59 2.66 -16.65
C GLN A 86 2.66 1.85 -15.91
N ASP A 87 2.80 2.06 -14.61
CA ASP A 87 3.76 1.34 -13.77
C ASP A 87 3.47 -0.17 -13.74
N ASP A 88 2.23 -0.59 -13.60
CA ASP A 88 1.86 -2.01 -13.59
C ASP A 88 2.08 -2.67 -14.95
N LEU A 89 1.81 -1.96 -16.07
CA LEU A 89 2.12 -2.41 -17.42
C LEU A 89 3.64 -2.61 -17.58
N GLN A 90 4.43 -1.60 -17.22
CA GLN A 90 5.88 -1.56 -17.35
C GLN A 90 6.61 -2.52 -16.39
N ALA A 91 6.00 -2.86 -15.25
CA ALA A 91 6.54 -3.82 -14.30
C ALA A 91 6.39 -5.27 -14.76
N PHE A 92 5.57 -5.58 -15.77
CA PHE A 92 5.31 -6.92 -16.27
C PHE A 92 4.71 -7.88 -15.23
N ALA A 93 4.01 -7.36 -14.22
CA ALA A 93 3.35 -8.21 -13.22
C ALA A 93 2.25 -9.10 -13.84
N TRP A 94 1.70 -8.70 -14.96
CA TRP A 94 0.70 -9.41 -15.75
C TRP A 94 1.23 -10.72 -16.39
N LEU A 95 2.55 -10.89 -16.56
CA LEU A 95 3.14 -12.14 -17.09
C LEU A 95 2.75 -13.37 -16.27
N ARG A 96 2.48 -13.21 -14.96
CA ARG A 96 2.06 -14.31 -14.08
C ARG A 96 0.85 -15.07 -14.63
N HIS A 97 -0.09 -14.38 -15.28
CA HIS A 97 -1.30 -14.98 -15.81
C HIS A 97 -0.98 -15.97 -16.93
N PHE A 98 0.01 -15.67 -17.77
CA PHE A 98 0.43 -16.53 -18.89
C PHE A 98 1.12 -17.83 -18.44
N ARG A 99 1.38 -18.03 -17.16
CA ARG A 99 1.79 -19.35 -16.63
C ARG A 99 0.72 -20.42 -16.91
N ASP A 100 -0.55 -20.03 -16.97
CA ASP A 100 -1.68 -20.90 -17.32
C ASP A 100 -1.99 -20.92 -18.82
N ALA A 101 -1.08 -20.42 -19.65
CA ALA A 101 -1.24 -20.46 -21.11
C ALA A 101 -1.38 -21.91 -21.61
N ARG A 102 -2.47 -22.19 -22.30
CA ARG A 102 -2.83 -23.53 -22.79
C ARG A 102 -2.47 -23.74 -24.27
N THR A 103 -2.30 -22.64 -24.99
CA THR A 103 -2.01 -22.64 -26.40
C THR A 103 -0.67 -21.98 -26.71
N ASP A 104 -0.08 -22.35 -27.86
CA ASP A 104 1.13 -21.70 -28.35
C ASP A 104 0.88 -20.25 -28.76
N GLU A 105 -0.35 -19.88 -29.07
CA GLU A 105 -0.75 -18.54 -29.41
C GLU A 105 -0.67 -17.63 -28.15
N GLU A 106 -1.19 -18.10 -27.01
CA GLU A 106 -1.12 -17.39 -25.73
C GLU A 106 0.35 -17.16 -25.31
N ARG A 107 1.21 -18.20 -25.43
CA ARG A 107 2.65 -18.08 -25.14
C ARG A 107 3.35 -17.11 -26.09
N ARG A 108 3.03 -17.19 -27.39
CA ARG A 108 3.56 -16.25 -28.38
C ARG A 108 3.12 -14.82 -28.13
N PHE A 109 1.88 -14.61 -27.65
CA PHE A 109 1.39 -13.29 -27.32
C PHE A 109 2.24 -12.66 -26.21
N ALA A 110 2.49 -13.35 -25.08
CA ALA A 110 3.34 -12.83 -23.99
C ALA A 110 4.74 -12.46 -24.48
N ARG A 111 5.33 -13.29 -25.32
CA ARG A 111 6.64 -13.01 -25.93
C ARG A 111 6.60 -11.82 -26.89
N THR A 112 5.58 -11.73 -27.73
CA THR A 112 5.41 -10.61 -28.68
C THR A 112 5.28 -9.29 -27.94
N MET A 113 4.50 -9.25 -26.85
CA MET A 113 4.39 -8.09 -25.98
C MET A 113 5.73 -7.69 -25.36
N THR A 114 6.53 -8.68 -24.94
CA THR A 114 7.86 -8.44 -24.38
C THR A 114 8.82 -7.88 -25.42
N LEU A 115 8.81 -8.41 -26.65
CA LEU A 115 9.62 -7.93 -27.76
C LEU A 115 9.18 -6.54 -28.25
N ASP A 116 7.89 -6.26 -28.26
CA ASP A 116 7.35 -4.95 -28.57
C ASP A 116 7.83 -3.89 -27.54
N TRP A 117 7.77 -4.24 -26.24
CA TRP A 117 8.35 -3.39 -25.19
C TRP A 117 9.85 -3.14 -25.41
N ILE A 118 10.62 -4.19 -25.73
CA ILE A 118 12.07 -4.05 -26.01
C ILE A 118 12.31 -3.09 -27.19
N GLY A 119 11.48 -3.19 -28.24
CA GLY A 119 11.60 -2.30 -29.41
C GLY A 119 11.29 -0.84 -29.11
N ARG A 120 10.40 -0.55 -28.18
CA ARG A 120 9.95 0.81 -27.84
C ARG A 120 10.70 1.41 -26.64
N GLU A 121 10.76 0.64 -25.56
CA GLU A 121 11.19 1.07 -24.23
C GLU A 121 12.52 0.40 -23.82
N GLY A 122 13.07 -0.48 -24.63
CA GLY A 122 14.32 -1.21 -24.33
C GLY A 122 15.56 -0.32 -24.23
N HIS A 123 15.45 0.96 -24.58
CA HIS A 123 16.44 1.99 -24.33
C HIS A 123 16.07 2.80 -23.09
N PHE A 124 17.10 3.24 -22.36
CA PHE A 124 16.89 4.01 -21.13
C PHE A 124 15.98 5.22 -21.35
N ASN A 125 14.88 5.24 -20.63
CA ASN A 125 13.97 6.34 -20.43
C ASN A 125 13.82 6.55 -18.92
N ARG A 126 13.71 7.79 -18.45
CA ARG A 126 13.63 8.07 -17.00
C ARG A 126 12.38 7.49 -16.36
N ASP A 127 11.26 7.53 -17.07
CA ASP A 127 9.95 7.11 -16.56
C ASP A 127 9.90 5.59 -16.49
N SER A 128 10.12 4.88 -17.60
CA SER A 128 10.05 3.42 -17.68
C SER A 128 11.28 2.69 -17.08
N TRP A 129 12.37 3.40 -16.76
CA TRP A 129 13.60 2.85 -16.17
C TRP A 129 13.89 3.40 -14.77
N SER A 130 12.89 3.84 -14.00
CA SER A 130 13.09 4.12 -12.58
C SER A 130 13.65 2.89 -11.86
N PRO A 131 14.45 3.04 -10.79
CA PRO A 131 15.07 1.89 -10.12
C PRO A 131 14.06 0.85 -9.64
N ALA A 132 12.98 1.27 -8.99
CA ALA A 132 11.94 0.37 -8.51
C ALA A 132 11.21 -0.36 -9.65
N LEU A 133 10.82 0.36 -10.68
CA LEU A 133 10.10 -0.21 -11.82
C LEU A 133 10.99 -1.22 -12.58
N THR A 134 12.27 -0.89 -12.77
CA THR A 134 13.24 -1.81 -13.36
C THR A 134 13.44 -3.04 -12.48
N ALA A 135 13.52 -2.89 -11.16
CA ALA A 135 13.64 -4.01 -10.22
C ALA A 135 12.43 -4.95 -10.30
N ARG A 136 11.20 -4.41 -10.27
CA ARG A 136 9.96 -5.18 -10.43
C ARG A 136 9.93 -5.93 -11.76
N ARG A 137 10.30 -5.27 -12.84
CA ARG A 137 10.35 -5.88 -14.18
C ARG A 137 11.38 -7.00 -14.28
N VAL A 138 12.58 -6.79 -13.77
CA VAL A 138 13.64 -7.82 -13.72
C VAL A 138 13.17 -9.04 -12.94
N LEU A 139 12.56 -8.86 -11.76
CA LEU A 139 12.01 -9.96 -10.97
C LEU A 139 10.92 -10.72 -11.72
N ASN A 140 10.00 -10.02 -12.40
CA ASN A 140 8.94 -10.65 -13.17
C ASN A 140 9.49 -11.38 -14.41
N TRP A 141 10.50 -10.85 -15.10
CA TRP A 141 11.14 -11.54 -16.20
C TRP A 141 11.91 -12.78 -15.73
N LEU A 142 12.59 -12.72 -14.58
CA LEU A 142 13.28 -13.89 -14.00
C LEU A 142 12.30 -14.99 -13.60
N ARG A 143 11.10 -14.66 -13.07
CA ARG A 143 10.04 -15.64 -12.76
C ARG A 143 9.51 -16.35 -14.00
N HIS A 144 9.44 -15.64 -15.12
CA HIS A 144 8.78 -16.09 -16.33
C HIS A 144 9.73 -16.26 -17.52
N TYR A 145 11.06 -16.30 -17.26
CA TYR A 145 12.05 -16.38 -18.33
C TYR A 145 11.81 -17.58 -19.26
N ASN A 146 11.56 -18.75 -18.72
CA ASN A 146 11.28 -19.95 -19.50
C ASN A 146 10.05 -19.78 -20.41
N LEU A 147 8.97 -19.17 -19.92
CA LEU A 147 7.78 -18.85 -20.70
C LEU A 147 8.13 -17.94 -21.91
N LEU A 148 8.99 -16.96 -21.70
CA LEU A 148 9.37 -15.99 -22.73
C LEU A 148 10.25 -16.60 -23.83
N VAL A 149 11.11 -17.58 -23.50
CA VAL A 149 12.06 -18.17 -24.44
C VAL A 149 11.60 -19.51 -25.03
N GLU A 150 10.65 -20.20 -24.42
CA GLU A 150 10.12 -21.48 -24.92
C GLU A 150 9.49 -21.30 -26.31
N GLY A 151 10.02 -22.00 -27.31
CA GLY A 151 9.59 -21.90 -28.70
C GLY A 151 9.93 -20.56 -29.38
N ALA A 152 10.83 -19.75 -28.80
CA ALA A 152 11.40 -18.56 -29.42
C ALA A 152 12.48 -18.91 -30.46
N SER A 153 12.68 -18.05 -31.45
CA SER A 153 13.86 -18.14 -32.31
C SER A 153 15.14 -17.77 -31.53
N LEU A 154 16.31 -18.18 -32.03
CA LEU A 154 17.58 -17.80 -31.42
C LEU A 154 17.74 -16.27 -31.32
N GLU A 155 17.32 -15.54 -32.36
CA GLU A 155 17.35 -14.07 -32.37
C GLU A 155 16.47 -13.46 -31.28
N GLN A 156 15.23 -13.93 -31.13
CA GLN A 156 14.31 -13.49 -30.10
C GLN A 156 14.85 -13.77 -28.69
N THR A 157 15.37 -14.98 -28.47
CA THR A 157 15.99 -15.35 -27.19
C THR A 157 17.17 -14.43 -26.86
N GLN A 158 18.05 -14.17 -27.82
CA GLN A 158 19.17 -13.25 -27.63
C GLN A 158 18.73 -11.80 -27.38
N GLN A 159 17.67 -11.34 -28.02
CA GLN A 159 17.11 -10.01 -27.82
C GLN A 159 16.56 -9.85 -26.39
N ILE A 160 15.81 -10.84 -25.90
CA ILE A 160 15.27 -10.87 -24.52
C ILE A 160 16.44 -10.91 -23.52
N ALA A 161 17.42 -11.81 -23.71
CA ALA A 161 18.57 -11.96 -22.83
C ALA A 161 19.43 -10.68 -22.76
N ARG A 162 19.68 -10.01 -23.88
CA ARG A 162 20.42 -8.73 -23.91
C ARG A 162 19.67 -7.62 -23.17
N SER A 163 18.35 -7.52 -23.40
CA SER A 163 17.54 -6.52 -22.70
C SER A 163 17.56 -6.75 -21.20
N LEU A 164 17.37 -7.99 -20.74
CA LEU A 164 17.44 -8.36 -19.33
C LEU A 164 18.83 -8.03 -18.73
N SER A 165 19.91 -8.37 -19.45
CA SER A 165 21.30 -8.05 -19.03
C SER A 165 21.52 -6.54 -18.87
N THR A 166 21.01 -5.72 -19.80
CA THR A 166 21.10 -4.26 -19.72
C THR A 166 20.34 -3.72 -18.51
N GLN A 167 19.14 -4.22 -18.24
CA GLN A 167 18.36 -3.85 -17.07
C GLN A 167 19.08 -4.22 -15.77
N ILE A 168 19.62 -5.43 -15.66
CA ILE A 168 20.42 -5.89 -14.51
C ILE A 168 21.66 -4.99 -14.31
N SER A 169 22.34 -4.63 -15.39
CA SER A 169 23.51 -3.74 -15.33
C SER A 169 23.11 -2.35 -14.83
N SER A 170 21.98 -1.81 -15.30
CA SER A 170 21.39 -0.57 -14.79
C SER A 170 21.15 -0.64 -13.29
N LEU A 171 20.51 -1.72 -12.80
CA LEU A 171 20.25 -1.90 -11.37
C LEU A 171 21.54 -1.98 -10.55
N LYS A 172 22.56 -2.71 -11.00
CA LYS A 172 23.87 -2.81 -10.31
C LYS A 172 24.53 -1.44 -10.15
N ILE A 173 24.52 -0.63 -11.20
CA ILE A 173 25.15 0.71 -11.19
C ILE A 173 24.36 1.68 -10.31
N ARG A 174 23.02 1.57 -10.32
CA ARG A 174 22.11 2.49 -9.61
C ARG A 174 21.70 2.00 -8.23
N ALA A 175 22.17 0.85 -7.77
CA ALA A 175 21.75 0.22 -6.51
C ALA A 175 21.89 1.13 -5.28
N LEU A 176 22.91 2.01 -5.25
CA LEU A 176 23.13 2.95 -4.15
C LEU A 176 22.56 4.35 -4.42
N LEU A 177 21.91 4.55 -5.56
CA LEU A 177 21.42 5.85 -6.01
C LEU A 177 19.90 6.00 -5.87
N ALA A 178 19.18 4.96 -5.43
CA ALA A 178 17.77 5.06 -5.13
C ALA A 178 17.53 6.10 -4.04
N THR A 179 16.67 7.07 -4.33
CA THR A 179 16.37 8.18 -3.41
C THR A 179 15.27 7.85 -2.43
N ASP A 180 14.42 6.87 -2.77
CA ASP A 180 13.36 6.35 -1.91
C ASP A 180 13.81 5.05 -1.23
N PRO A 181 13.55 4.88 0.08
CA PRO A 181 13.95 3.68 0.81
C PRO A 181 13.32 2.38 0.25
N VAL A 182 12.05 2.42 -0.15
CA VAL A 182 11.35 1.26 -0.74
C VAL A 182 12.00 0.85 -2.05
N ASP A 183 12.35 1.82 -2.89
CA ASP A 183 13.06 1.58 -4.15
C ASP A 183 14.41 0.92 -3.90
N ALA A 184 15.17 1.41 -2.91
CA ALA A 184 16.47 0.85 -2.54
C ALA A 184 16.34 -0.63 -2.11
N LEU A 185 15.31 -0.95 -1.32
CA LEU A 185 15.04 -2.30 -0.87
C LEU A 185 14.62 -3.21 -2.03
N LEU A 186 13.72 -2.75 -2.91
CA LEU A 186 13.30 -3.51 -4.10
C LEU A 186 14.48 -3.79 -5.05
N VAL A 187 15.35 -2.83 -5.26
CA VAL A 187 16.58 -3.01 -6.07
C VAL A 187 17.50 -4.07 -5.42
N ALA A 188 17.69 -4.00 -4.11
CA ALA A 188 18.51 -4.98 -3.39
C ALA A 188 17.92 -6.40 -3.50
N ILE A 189 16.60 -6.55 -3.34
CA ILE A 189 15.89 -7.82 -3.49
C ILE A 189 16.03 -8.34 -4.94
N ALA A 190 15.86 -7.49 -5.95
CA ALA A 190 16.04 -7.88 -7.35
C ALA A 190 17.45 -8.41 -7.64
N LEU A 191 18.47 -7.78 -7.06
CA LEU A 191 19.85 -8.24 -7.20
C LEU A 191 20.14 -9.58 -6.48
N VAL A 192 19.41 -9.91 -5.41
CA VAL A 192 19.41 -11.28 -4.83
C VAL A 192 18.79 -12.26 -5.83
N GLY A 193 17.63 -11.92 -6.40
CA GLY A 193 16.97 -12.74 -7.42
C GLY A 193 17.87 -13.03 -8.63
N VAL A 194 18.58 -12.01 -9.11
CA VAL A 194 19.59 -12.17 -10.19
C VAL A 194 20.70 -13.14 -9.78
N ALA A 195 21.23 -13.05 -8.56
CA ALA A 195 22.29 -13.92 -8.10
C ALA A 195 21.81 -15.37 -7.97
N LEU A 196 20.58 -15.59 -7.50
CA LEU A 196 19.96 -16.92 -7.40
C LEU A 196 19.68 -17.58 -8.76
N CYS A 197 19.36 -16.78 -9.76
CA CYS A 197 19.11 -17.27 -11.13
C CYS A 197 20.37 -17.36 -12.01
N SER A 198 21.53 -16.96 -11.50
CA SER A 198 22.82 -17.01 -12.21
C SER A 198 23.77 -17.94 -11.51
N ASP A 199 24.76 -18.47 -12.23
CA ASP A 199 25.83 -19.30 -11.65
C ASP A 199 26.79 -18.43 -10.82
N ARG A 200 26.35 -18.05 -9.60
CA ARG A 200 27.10 -17.21 -8.67
C ARG A 200 27.49 -18.01 -7.42
N PRO A 201 28.68 -17.71 -6.85
CA PRO A 201 29.10 -18.35 -5.60
C PRO A 201 28.09 -18.09 -4.48
N ASN A 202 27.86 -19.09 -3.61
CA ASN A 202 26.98 -18.97 -2.44
C ASN A 202 27.31 -17.74 -1.57
N SER A 203 28.59 -17.38 -1.44
CA SER A 203 29.01 -16.20 -0.69
C SER A 203 28.51 -14.87 -1.28
N GLU A 204 28.30 -14.79 -2.60
CA GLU A 204 27.70 -13.61 -3.22
C GLU A 204 26.21 -13.52 -2.88
N VAL A 205 25.47 -14.63 -2.97
CA VAL A 205 24.05 -14.70 -2.60
C VAL A 205 23.87 -14.30 -1.14
N GLU A 206 24.65 -14.89 -0.21
CA GLU A 206 24.60 -14.56 1.21
C GLU A 206 24.94 -13.10 1.50
N GLY A 207 25.94 -12.55 0.82
CA GLY A 207 26.32 -11.15 0.95
C GLY A 207 25.20 -10.21 0.51
N ARG A 208 24.47 -10.54 -0.56
CA ARG A 208 23.33 -9.77 -1.05
C ARG A 208 22.12 -9.90 -0.12
N VAL A 209 21.81 -11.09 0.40
CA VAL A 209 20.74 -11.29 1.39
C VAL A 209 21.04 -10.46 2.64
N ARG A 210 22.28 -10.50 3.15
CA ARG A 210 22.69 -9.66 4.29
C ARG A 210 22.51 -8.18 4.01
N HIS A 211 22.76 -7.72 2.79
CA HIS A 211 22.49 -6.33 2.42
C HIS A 211 20.99 -6.00 2.45
N VAL A 212 20.13 -6.91 1.97
CA VAL A 212 18.66 -6.77 2.10
C VAL A 212 18.26 -6.67 3.56
N LEU A 213 18.75 -7.55 4.43
CA LEU A 213 18.44 -7.53 5.87
C LEU A 213 18.88 -6.22 6.53
N ASN A 214 20.05 -5.69 6.20
CA ASN A 214 20.51 -4.40 6.71
C ASN A 214 19.60 -3.23 6.27
N LEU A 215 19.01 -3.28 5.07
CA LEU A 215 18.02 -2.28 4.63
C LEU A 215 16.69 -2.48 5.36
N VAL A 216 16.27 -3.71 5.56
CA VAL A 216 15.06 -4.08 6.32
C VAL A 216 15.12 -3.52 7.74
N ASP A 217 16.25 -3.67 8.45
CA ASP A 217 16.43 -3.13 9.82
C ASP A 217 16.16 -1.63 9.93
N THR A 218 16.32 -0.88 8.84
CA THR A 218 16.03 0.55 8.80
C THR A 218 14.61 0.89 8.37
N GLN A 219 13.86 -0.05 7.79
CA GLN A 219 12.58 0.19 7.13
C GLN A 219 11.40 -0.57 7.73
N ILE A 220 11.65 -1.71 8.36
CA ILE A 220 10.65 -2.48 9.09
C ILE A 220 10.81 -2.17 10.58
N ASP A 221 9.70 -1.96 11.28
CA ASP A 221 9.71 -1.72 12.71
C ASP A 221 9.76 -3.04 13.53
N GLU A 222 9.81 -2.92 14.84
CA GLU A 222 9.86 -4.05 15.77
C GLU A 222 8.62 -4.95 15.71
N ASP A 223 7.48 -4.39 15.27
CA ASP A 223 6.22 -5.11 15.09
C ASP A 223 6.15 -5.85 13.73
N GLY A 224 7.11 -5.62 12.83
CA GLY A 224 7.16 -6.21 11.49
C GLY A 224 6.43 -5.40 10.43
N LEU A 225 6.02 -4.16 10.72
CA LEU A 225 5.37 -3.28 9.74
C LEU A 225 6.41 -2.37 9.08
N HIS A 226 6.26 -2.15 7.77
CA HIS A 226 7.07 -1.17 7.05
C HIS A 226 6.77 0.25 7.53
N ARG A 227 7.79 1.08 7.73
CA ARG A 227 7.67 2.46 8.29
C ARG A 227 6.82 3.41 7.46
N THR A 228 6.50 3.08 6.21
CA THR A 228 5.46 3.81 5.45
C THR A 228 4.07 3.60 6.01
N ARG A 229 3.87 2.57 6.84
CA ARG A 229 2.58 2.16 7.41
C ARG A 229 1.53 1.83 6.34
N SER A 230 1.96 1.50 5.13
CA SER A 230 1.12 1.13 3.99
C SER A 230 1.05 -0.38 3.82
N ALA A 231 -0.15 -0.96 3.92
CA ALA A 231 -0.34 -2.38 3.63
C ALA A 231 -0.05 -2.73 2.17
N LYS A 232 -0.28 -1.80 1.23
CA LYS A 232 0.08 -1.97 -0.19
C LYS A 232 1.59 -2.22 -0.34
N ILE A 233 2.42 -1.41 0.32
CA ILE A 233 3.89 -1.57 0.30
C ILE A 233 4.31 -2.83 1.06
N GLN A 234 3.71 -3.11 2.22
CA GLN A 234 3.96 -4.34 2.98
C GLN A 234 3.73 -5.59 2.13
N ILE A 235 2.62 -5.65 1.42
CA ILE A 235 2.25 -6.75 0.51
C ILE A 235 3.24 -6.85 -0.65
N GLN A 236 3.60 -5.73 -1.27
CA GLN A 236 4.55 -5.69 -2.37
C GLN A 236 5.91 -6.26 -1.94
N LEU A 237 6.42 -5.87 -0.79
CA LEU A 237 7.68 -6.37 -0.26
C LEU A 237 7.59 -7.85 0.14
N LEU A 238 6.47 -8.28 0.77
CA LEU A 238 6.23 -9.69 1.10
C LEU A 238 6.27 -10.58 -0.12
N ILE A 239 5.65 -10.18 -1.25
CA ILE A 239 5.69 -10.94 -2.51
C ILE A 239 7.13 -11.21 -2.92
N GLU A 240 7.97 -10.20 -2.89
CA GLU A 240 9.35 -10.31 -3.35
C GLU A 240 10.22 -11.11 -2.37
N LEU A 241 10.09 -10.85 -1.07
CA LEU A 241 10.84 -11.57 -0.03
C LEU A 241 10.46 -13.06 0.05
N ILE A 242 9.17 -13.39 -0.06
CA ILE A 242 8.70 -14.80 -0.13
C ILE A 242 9.28 -15.48 -1.38
N THR A 243 9.29 -14.80 -2.52
CA THR A 243 9.88 -15.35 -3.75
C THR A 243 11.36 -15.68 -3.57
N ILE A 244 12.14 -14.79 -2.95
CA ILE A 244 13.55 -15.05 -2.65
C ILE A 244 13.70 -16.23 -1.67
N LYS A 245 12.90 -16.23 -0.59
CA LYS A 245 12.89 -17.32 0.41
C LYS A 245 12.65 -18.69 -0.25
N LEU A 246 11.66 -18.79 -1.15
CA LEU A 246 11.34 -20.01 -1.88
C LEU A 246 12.44 -20.45 -2.87
N ALA A 247 13.25 -19.50 -3.36
CA ALA A 247 14.33 -19.77 -4.29
C ALA A 247 15.65 -20.16 -3.60
N LEU A 248 15.81 -19.89 -2.30
CA LEU A 248 17.00 -20.26 -1.55
C LEU A 248 17.13 -21.78 -1.46
N ARG A 249 18.33 -22.26 -1.75
CA ARG A 249 18.69 -23.68 -1.66
C ARG A 249 19.06 -24.07 -0.24
N ARG A 250 19.16 -25.39 0.03
CA ARG A 250 19.58 -25.92 1.34
C ARG A 250 20.96 -25.41 1.81
N ASP A 251 21.81 -25.00 0.87
CA ASP A 251 23.15 -24.48 1.16
C ASP A 251 23.13 -23.05 1.77
N HIS A 252 21.98 -22.39 1.84
CA HIS A 252 21.79 -21.06 2.39
C HIS A 252 20.94 -21.07 3.67
N GLU A 253 21.19 -22.00 4.59
CA GLU A 253 20.36 -22.22 5.78
C GLU A 253 20.18 -20.96 6.64
N GLN A 254 21.23 -20.16 6.87
CA GLN A 254 21.13 -18.96 7.71
C GLN A 254 20.26 -17.91 7.03
N ALA A 255 20.52 -17.61 5.76
CA ALA A 255 19.73 -16.66 4.99
C ALA A 255 18.25 -17.07 4.90
N SER A 256 17.97 -18.37 4.79
CA SER A 256 16.62 -18.92 4.78
C SER A 256 15.91 -18.71 6.11
N ARG A 257 16.59 -18.94 7.25
CA ARG A 257 16.04 -18.71 8.60
C ARG A 257 15.74 -17.23 8.84
N ASP A 258 16.69 -16.36 8.51
CA ASP A 258 16.53 -14.91 8.70
C ASP A 258 15.35 -14.36 7.89
N LEU A 259 15.19 -14.82 6.63
CA LEU A 259 14.05 -14.43 5.80
C LEU A 259 12.73 -15.06 6.26
N GLU A 260 12.75 -16.27 6.82
CA GLU A 260 11.55 -16.89 7.42
C GLU A 260 11.06 -16.05 8.60
N GLU A 261 11.93 -15.74 9.56
CA GLU A 261 11.61 -14.91 10.73
C GLU A 261 11.08 -13.54 10.32
N LEU A 262 11.74 -12.88 9.37
CA LEU A 262 11.31 -11.60 8.81
C LEU A 262 9.93 -11.70 8.18
N THR A 263 9.72 -12.66 7.27
CA THR A 263 8.43 -12.79 6.56
C THR A 263 7.29 -13.17 7.50
N GLU A 264 7.54 -13.97 8.53
CA GLU A 264 6.55 -14.27 9.57
C GLU A 264 6.18 -13.04 10.40
N SER A 265 7.15 -12.22 10.78
CA SER A 265 6.90 -10.94 11.47
C SER A 265 6.06 -10.01 10.59
N MET A 266 6.43 -9.85 9.33
CA MET A 266 5.69 -9.03 8.37
C MET A 266 4.26 -9.55 8.11
N HIS A 267 4.03 -10.87 8.13
CA HIS A 267 2.69 -11.45 8.01
C HIS A 267 1.83 -11.15 9.26
N ARG A 268 2.40 -11.25 10.47
CA ARG A 268 1.68 -10.86 11.70
C ARG A 268 1.27 -9.40 11.66
N ALA A 269 2.17 -8.51 11.21
CA ALA A 269 1.88 -7.09 11.07
C ALA A 269 0.77 -6.83 10.03
N LEU A 270 0.81 -7.52 8.88
CA LEU A 270 -0.24 -7.42 7.87
C LEU A 270 -1.59 -7.90 8.39
N ASP A 271 -1.62 -9.01 9.13
CA ASP A 271 -2.84 -9.51 9.75
C ASP A 271 -3.37 -8.57 10.83
N ALA A 272 -2.48 -7.91 11.59
CA ALA A 272 -2.85 -6.94 12.62
C ALA A 272 -3.62 -5.72 12.05
N ILE A 273 -3.34 -5.33 10.82
CA ILE A 273 -4.01 -4.23 10.12
C ILE A 273 -5.09 -4.69 9.14
N SER A 274 -5.45 -5.99 9.16
CA SER A 274 -6.50 -6.57 8.32
C SER A 274 -7.81 -6.69 9.09
N LEU A 275 -8.91 -6.56 8.35
CA LEU A 275 -10.28 -6.63 8.84
C LEU A 275 -10.85 -8.06 8.73
N GLY A 276 -12.05 -8.28 9.23
CA GLY A 276 -12.79 -9.54 9.10
C GLY A 276 -13.16 -9.90 7.65
N THR A 277 -13.11 -8.93 6.74
CA THR A 277 -13.23 -9.14 5.29
C THR A 277 -12.07 -9.96 4.73
N GLY A 278 -10.94 -10.03 5.46
CA GLY A 278 -9.66 -10.60 4.99
C GLY A 278 -8.78 -9.58 4.28
N GLU A 279 -9.26 -8.36 4.08
CA GLU A 279 -8.52 -7.27 3.41
C GLU A 279 -7.91 -6.32 4.45
N PRO A 280 -6.75 -5.71 4.18
CA PRO A 280 -6.21 -4.64 5.01
C PRO A 280 -7.13 -3.42 5.04
N ALA A 281 -7.16 -2.73 6.17
CA ALA A 281 -7.83 -1.44 6.31
C ALA A 281 -7.18 -0.36 5.40
N TYR A 282 -7.99 0.58 4.91
CA TYR A 282 -7.56 1.59 3.94
C TYR A 282 -6.89 2.78 4.62
N PHE A 283 -5.58 2.67 4.83
CA PHE A 283 -4.71 3.70 5.37
C PHE A 283 -3.46 3.89 4.51
N ASN A 284 -2.90 5.08 4.52
CA ASN A 284 -1.56 5.39 3.99
C ASN A 284 -1.33 4.83 2.56
N GLY A 285 -2.21 5.18 1.63
CA GLY A 285 -2.14 4.76 0.23
C GLY A 285 -2.58 3.30 -0.02
N THR A 286 -3.06 2.61 1.01
CA THR A 286 -3.69 1.29 0.85
C THR A 286 -5.11 1.46 0.35
N GLY A 287 -5.45 0.75 -0.71
CA GLY A 287 -6.79 0.69 -1.28
C GLY A 287 -7.16 -0.73 -1.68
N GLN A 288 -8.14 -0.86 -2.57
CA GLN A 288 -8.58 -2.16 -3.05
C GLN A 288 -7.44 -2.92 -3.72
N MET A 289 -7.28 -4.17 -3.35
CA MET A 289 -6.33 -5.12 -3.94
C MET A 289 -7.04 -6.42 -4.34
N PRO A 290 -6.50 -7.19 -5.30
CA PRO A 290 -7.07 -8.47 -5.67
C PRO A 290 -7.14 -9.41 -4.47
N HIS A 291 -8.34 -9.89 -4.14
CA HIS A 291 -8.58 -10.73 -2.96
C HIS A 291 -7.80 -12.05 -3.02
N ASP A 292 -7.71 -12.66 -4.20
CA ASP A 292 -6.95 -13.87 -4.46
C ASP A 292 -5.44 -13.70 -4.18
N LEU A 293 -4.89 -12.53 -4.46
CA LEU A 293 -3.51 -12.19 -4.14
C LEU A 293 -3.29 -12.13 -2.62
N ILE A 294 -4.21 -11.49 -1.88
CA ILE A 294 -4.13 -11.42 -0.42
C ILE A 294 -4.20 -12.83 0.18
N VAL A 295 -5.13 -13.67 -0.29
CA VAL A 295 -5.26 -15.06 0.13
C VAL A 295 -3.98 -15.87 -0.17
N ALA A 296 -3.40 -15.69 -1.36
CA ALA A 296 -2.15 -16.37 -1.72
C ALA A 296 -0.97 -15.97 -0.83
N ILE A 297 -0.88 -14.71 -0.44
CA ILE A 297 0.14 -14.22 0.50
C ILE A 297 -0.11 -14.79 1.90
N GLN A 298 -1.34 -14.72 2.40
CA GLN A 298 -1.71 -15.25 3.71
C GLN A 298 -1.48 -16.77 3.83
N ALA A 299 -1.57 -17.51 2.71
CA ALA A 299 -1.30 -18.94 2.67
C ALA A 299 0.20 -19.28 2.84
N GLN A 300 1.12 -18.32 2.71
CA GLN A 300 2.56 -18.53 2.86
C GLN A 300 3.02 -18.54 4.33
N SER A 301 2.16 -18.18 5.28
CA SER A 301 2.48 -18.20 6.70
C SER A 301 1.25 -18.53 7.55
N ALA A 302 1.47 -19.21 8.67
CA ALA A 302 0.44 -19.44 9.69
C ALA A 302 0.39 -18.31 10.74
N ALA A 303 1.27 -17.32 10.64
CA ALA A 303 1.35 -16.21 11.60
C ALA A 303 0.07 -15.36 11.55
N ARG A 304 -0.51 -15.07 12.70
CA ARG A 304 -1.74 -14.26 12.85
C ARG A 304 -1.64 -13.37 14.08
N ALA A 305 -2.24 -12.18 13.97
CA ALA A 305 -2.47 -11.27 15.09
C ALA A 305 -3.79 -11.65 15.79
N ARG A 306 -3.70 -12.26 16.94
CA ARG A 306 -4.87 -12.84 17.62
C ARG A 306 -5.41 -11.99 18.77
N GLN A 307 -4.79 -10.86 19.09
CA GLN A 307 -5.11 -10.09 20.28
C GLN A 307 -5.41 -8.64 19.96
N THR A 308 -6.22 -8.02 20.82
CA THR A 308 -6.32 -6.57 20.93
C THR A 308 -4.96 -5.99 21.31
N GLY A 309 -4.58 -4.86 20.71
CA GLY A 309 -3.29 -4.24 20.98
C GLY A 309 -2.96 -3.11 20.03
N THR A 310 -1.73 -2.63 20.13
CA THR A 310 -1.15 -1.64 19.22
C THR A 310 0.08 -2.26 18.55
N ALA A 311 0.21 -2.09 17.23
CA ALA A 311 1.36 -2.55 16.46
C ALA A 311 1.59 -1.63 15.26
N GLY A 312 2.85 -1.25 14.99
CA GLY A 312 3.22 -0.46 13.81
C GLY A 312 2.49 0.88 13.68
N GLY A 313 2.07 1.47 14.80
CA GLY A 313 1.27 2.69 14.81
C GLY A 313 -0.20 2.49 14.47
N TYR A 314 -0.71 1.26 14.53
CA TYR A 314 -2.14 0.96 14.43
C TYR A 314 -2.64 0.34 15.74
N GLY A 315 -3.86 0.71 16.12
CA GLY A 315 -4.61 0.06 17.19
C GLY A 315 -5.57 -0.97 16.62
N ARG A 316 -5.68 -2.13 17.25
CA ARG A 316 -6.60 -3.20 16.90
C ARG A 316 -7.46 -3.58 18.09
N LEU A 317 -8.78 -3.65 17.90
CA LEU A 317 -9.71 -4.30 18.82
C LEU A 317 -10.30 -5.52 18.13
N ILE A 318 -10.44 -6.60 18.88
CA ILE A 318 -11.07 -7.83 18.40
C ILE A 318 -11.98 -8.40 19.49
N ALA A 319 -13.24 -8.64 19.16
CA ALA A 319 -14.19 -9.33 20.02
C ALA A 319 -15.19 -10.11 19.14
N GLY A 320 -15.38 -11.40 19.42
CA GLY A 320 -16.25 -12.27 18.65
C GLY A 320 -15.87 -12.25 17.15
N ARG A 321 -16.81 -11.77 16.31
CA ARG A 321 -16.61 -11.63 14.86
C ARG A 321 -16.22 -10.23 14.43
N SER A 322 -16.08 -9.29 15.36
CA SER A 322 -15.83 -7.88 15.08
C SER A 322 -14.36 -7.53 15.21
N ILE A 323 -13.90 -6.71 14.29
CA ILE A 323 -12.54 -6.17 14.25
C ILE A 323 -12.62 -4.66 13.97
N VAL A 324 -11.93 -3.89 14.80
CA VAL A 324 -11.66 -2.47 14.59
C VAL A 324 -10.16 -2.31 14.34
N VAL A 325 -9.79 -1.57 13.30
CA VAL A 325 -8.41 -1.13 13.05
C VAL A 325 -8.41 0.39 13.00
N ALA A 326 -7.57 1.02 13.83
CA ALA A 326 -7.50 2.48 13.95
C ALA A 326 -6.08 3.01 13.70
N ASP A 327 -5.97 4.14 13.03
CA ASP A 327 -4.71 4.86 12.85
C ASP A 327 -4.33 5.58 14.15
N SER A 328 -3.36 5.01 14.85
CA SER A 328 -2.84 5.48 16.14
C SER A 328 -1.36 5.87 16.08
N GLY A 329 -0.79 5.97 14.88
CA GLY A 329 0.64 6.19 14.70
C GLY A 329 1.04 7.64 14.50
N LEU A 330 2.30 7.89 14.80
CA LEU A 330 2.97 9.16 14.54
C LEU A 330 3.16 9.38 13.04
N VAL A 331 3.34 10.65 12.66
CA VAL A 331 3.86 10.99 11.34
C VAL A 331 5.29 10.50 11.24
N ALA A 332 5.54 9.57 10.33
CA ALA A 332 6.87 9.00 10.09
C ALA A 332 7.86 10.06 9.58
N ASP A 333 9.14 9.69 9.52
CA ASP A 333 10.17 10.52 8.88
C ASP A 333 9.81 10.83 7.43
N PRO A 334 10.17 12.02 6.91
CA PRO A 334 9.77 12.48 5.58
C PRO A 334 10.07 11.48 4.44
N GLU A 335 11.08 10.65 4.59
CA GLU A 335 11.45 9.64 3.60
C GLU A 335 10.40 8.54 3.43
N PHE A 336 9.55 8.29 4.44
CA PHE A 336 8.49 7.27 4.43
C PHE A 336 7.09 7.84 4.19
N THR A 337 6.92 9.15 3.99
CA THR A 337 5.61 9.80 3.98
C THR A 337 5.06 10.14 2.59
N ALA A 338 5.67 9.62 1.50
CA ALA A 338 5.23 9.92 0.13
C ALA A 338 3.75 9.55 -0.13
N HIS A 339 3.30 8.44 0.43
CA HIS A 339 1.92 7.94 0.29
C HIS A 339 1.12 8.03 1.60
N ALA A 340 1.66 8.66 2.63
CA ALA A 340 0.99 8.76 3.93
C ALA A 340 -0.25 9.66 3.85
N HIS A 341 -1.26 9.33 4.65
CA HIS A 341 -2.50 10.08 4.78
C HIS A 341 -2.52 10.84 6.12
N ALA A 342 -3.22 11.96 6.15
CA ALA A 342 -3.48 12.71 7.38
C ALA A 342 -4.69 12.12 8.11
N SER A 343 -4.64 10.82 8.38
CA SER A 343 -5.71 9.95 8.86
C SER A 343 -5.67 9.71 10.38
N ALA A 344 -4.94 10.54 11.12
CA ALA A 344 -4.83 10.40 12.58
C ALA A 344 -6.19 10.18 13.24
N MET A 345 -6.31 9.16 14.10
CA MET A 345 -7.52 8.74 14.82
C MET A 345 -8.63 8.16 13.93
N ALA A 346 -8.41 8.00 12.63
CA ALA A 346 -9.35 7.31 11.75
C ALA A 346 -9.43 5.83 12.11
N PHE A 347 -10.59 5.21 11.85
CA PHE A 347 -10.75 3.78 12.05
C PHE A 347 -11.58 3.15 10.92
N GLU A 348 -11.43 1.86 10.75
CA GLU A 348 -12.34 0.99 10.01
C GLU A 348 -12.88 -0.10 10.92
N PHE A 349 -14.12 -0.52 10.69
CA PHE A 349 -14.84 -1.49 11.52
C PHE A 349 -15.52 -2.54 10.65
N SER A 350 -15.29 -3.81 10.96
CA SER A 350 -15.94 -4.95 10.32
C SER A 350 -16.60 -5.88 11.33
N HIS A 351 -17.68 -6.55 10.91
CA HIS A 351 -18.30 -7.66 11.63
C HIS A 351 -18.41 -8.89 10.73
N GLY A 352 -17.65 -9.93 11.03
CA GLY A 352 -17.46 -11.04 10.10
C GLY A 352 -16.85 -10.53 8.80
N ARG A 353 -17.51 -10.80 7.67
CA ARG A 353 -17.07 -10.32 6.36
C ARG A 353 -17.71 -8.99 5.95
N ASP A 354 -18.58 -8.43 6.76
CA ASP A 354 -19.22 -7.16 6.48
C ASP A 354 -18.35 -6.01 6.98
N LEU A 355 -18.16 -5.03 6.14
CA LEU A 355 -17.57 -3.76 6.50
C LEU A 355 -18.69 -2.81 6.91
N VAL A 356 -18.59 -2.22 8.10
CA VAL A 356 -19.59 -1.31 8.67
C VAL A 356 -19.14 0.14 8.50
N VAL A 357 -17.94 0.46 9.02
CA VAL A 357 -17.31 1.77 8.87
C VAL A 357 -16.02 1.60 8.09
N CYS A 358 -15.77 2.49 7.14
CA CYS A 358 -14.63 2.42 6.24
C CYS A 358 -13.98 3.79 6.02
N ASN A 359 -12.92 3.82 5.23
CA ASN A 359 -12.31 5.03 4.66
C ASN A 359 -12.52 5.05 3.14
N CYS A 360 -12.37 6.21 2.51
CA CYS A 360 -12.56 6.35 1.05
C CYS A 360 -11.54 5.54 0.23
N GLY A 361 -10.33 5.34 0.76
CA GLY A 361 -9.20 4.80 0.02
C GLY A 361 -8.48 5.88 -0.81
N PRO A 362 -7.33 5.58 -1.41
CA PRO A 362 -6.58 6.53 -2.23
C PRO A 362 -7.28 6.80 -3.56
N ALA A 363 -7.14 8.01 -4.08
CA ALA A 363 -7.51 8.31 -5.45
C ALA A 363 -6.34 8.00 -6.39
N PRO A 364 -6.63 7.66 -7.66
CA PRO A 364 -5.62 7.64 -8.72
C PRO A 364 -4.92 8.99 -8.86
N SER A 365 -3.68 8.99 -9.34
CA SER A 365 -2.85 10.20 -9.48
C SER A 365 -3.41 11.20 -10.49
N ASP A 366 -4.18 10.72 -11.47
CA ASP A 366 -4.86 11.52 -12.51
C ASP A 366 -6.14 12.21 -12.02
N TYR A 367 -6.52 12.03 -10.76
CA TYR A 367 -7.69 12.69 -10.19
C TYR A 367 -7.32 14.12 -9.76
N ASP A 368 -8.03 15.13 -10.26
CA ASP A 368 -7.76 16.55 -9.94
C ASP A 368 -7.67 16.82 -8.44
N ASP A 369 -8.49 16.14 -7.66
CA ASP A 369 -8.60 16.27 -6.21
C ASP A 369 -7.92 15.12 -5.43
N ALA A 370 -6.96 14.39 -6.03
CA ALA A 370 -6.33 13.22 -5.41
C ALA A 370 -5.79 13.50 -3.99
N LEU A 371 -5.30 14.71 -3.73
CA LEU A 371 -4.82 15.09 -2.40
C LEU A 371 -5.93 15.17 -1.33
N LEU A 372 -7.21 15.36 -1.70
CA LEU A 372 -8.32 15.35 -0.73
C LEU A 372 -8.51 13.97 -0.13
N PHE A 373 -8.27 12.90 -0.92
CA PHE A 373 -8.36 11.52 -0.45
C PHE A 373 -7.29 11.15 0.58
N ARG A 374 -6.27 11.97 0.72
CA ARG A 374 -5.23 11.83 1.74
C ARG A 374 -5.47 12.71 2.98
N GLN A 375 -6.54 13.50 3.00
CA GLN A 375 -6.91 14.36 4.13
C GLN A 375 -7.86 13.64 5.09
N GLY A 376 -7.98 14.16 6.32
CA GLY A 376 -8.86 13.60 7.35
C GLY A 376 -10.33 13.54 6.95
N ILE A 377 -10.78 14.39 6.02
CA ILE A 377 -12.17 14.40 5.51
C ILE A 377 -12.52 13.13 4.69
N ALA A 378 -11.54 12.43 4.14
CA ALA A 378 -11.72 11.17 3.41
C ALA A 378 -11.60 9.94 4.32
N HIS A 379 -11.58 10.14 5.63
CA HIS A 379 -11.40 9.09 6.63
C HIS A 379 -12.46 9.21 7.73
N SER A 380 -12.75 8.08 8.38
CA SER A 380 -13.65 8.02 9.54
C SER A 380 -12.94 8.55 10.80
N ALA A 381 -12.72 9.86 10.79
CA ALA A 381 -11.90 10.60 11.74
C ALA A 381 -12.54 11.93 12.14
N PRO A 382 -12.18 12.50 13.32
CA PRO A 382 -12.50 13.88 13.67
C PRO A 382 -11.60 14.86 12.92
N THR A 383 -12.17 16.00 12.52
CA THR A 383 -11.46 17.14 11.93
C THR A 383 -11.94 18.43 12.59
N ILE A 384 -11.09 19.48 12.62
CA ILE A 384 -11.49 20.82 13.11
C ILE A 384 -11.37 21.81 11.94
N ASN A 385 -12.44 22.56 11.63
CA ASN A 385 -12.53 23.46 10.49
C ASN A 385 -12.13 22.78 9.15
N ALA A 386 -12.55 21.54 8.96
CA ALA A 386 -12.20 20.67 7.83
C ALA A 386 -10.67 20.46 7.65
N GLN A 387 -9.86 20.75 8.66
CA GLN A 387 -8.42 20.54 8.62
C GLN A 387 -8.02 19.26 9.35
N SER A 388 -7.03 18.58 8.81
CA SER A 388 -6.46 17.35 9.39
C SER A 388 -5.45 17.66 10.51
N ALA A 389 -5.15 16.68 11.35
CA ALA A 389 -4.14 16.78 12.42
C ALA A 389 -2.71 16.96 11.89
N ALA A 390 -2.45 16.53 10.66
CA ALA A 390 -1.18 16.72 9.93
C ALA A 390 -1.47 17.38 8.57
N ALA A 391 -0.43 17.90 7.90
CA ALA A 391 -0.57 18.52 6.58
C ALA A 391 0.21 17.75 5.52
N ILE A 392 -0.30 17.74 4.30
CA ILE A 392 0.44 17.30 3.12
C ILE A 392 1.04 18.53 2.46
N ALA A 393 2.36 18.52 2.22
CA ALA A 393 3.05 19.63 1.58
C ALA A 393 2.52 19.83 0.15
N PRO A 394 1.94 21.01 -0.18
CA PRO A 394 1.32 21.22 -1.49
C PRO A 394 2.35 21.45 -2.59
N SER A 395 3.57 21.88 -2.24
CA SER A 395 4.61 22.25 -3.21
C SER A 395 6.00 22.22 -2.58
N GLY A 396 7.01 22.46 -3.41
CA GLY A 396 8.41 22.52 -2.99
C GLY A 396 9.09 21.15 -2.87
N PRO A 397 10.28 21.08 -2.26
CA PRO A 397 11.09 19.85 -2.20
C PRO A 397 10.44 18.68 -1.43
N LEU A 398 9.46 18.97 -0.58
CA LEU A 398 8.67 17.99 0.17
C LEU A 398 7.25 17.83 -0.36
N ALA A 399 6.96 18.32 -1.57
CA ALA A 399 5.63 18.19 -2.19
C ALA A 399 5.10 16.75 -2.10
N GLY A 400 3.81 16.62 -1.77
CA GLY A 400 3.13 15.34 -1.61
C GLY A 400 3.49 14.57 -0.33
N ARG A 401 4.39 15.04 0.52
CA ARG A 401 4.77 14.36 1.76
C ARG A 401 3.96 14.85 2.96
N LEU A 402 3.60 13.92 3.83
CA LEU A 402 2.92 14.25 5.09
C LEU A 402 3.91 14.88 6.07
N LEU A 403 3.50 15.97 6.68
CA LEU A 403 4.28 16.74 7.64
C LEU A 403 3.52 16.88 8.95
N ALA A 404 4.21 16.71 10.05
CA ALA A 404 3.69 17.06 11.37
C ALA A 404 3.45 18.57 11.49
N LEU A 405 2.34 18.98 12.08
CA LEU A 405 1.97 20.37 12.28
C LEU A 405 2.26 20.78 13.72
N GLY A 406 3.34 21.55 13.89
CA GLY A 406 3.74 22.10 15.17
C GLY A 406 4.69 21.22 15.99
N ARG A 407 5.13 21.76 17.12
CA ARG A 407 5.89 21.02 18.13
C ARG A 407 4.90 20.22 18.98
N GLY A 408 5.15 18.92 19.16
CA GLY A 408 4.26 18.04 19.95
C GLY A 408 3.00 17.59 19.19
N SER A 409 3.02 17.53 17.84
CA SER A 409 1.96 16.86 17.08
C SER A 409 2.08 15.33 17.18
N GLU A 410 2.31 14.88 18.39
CA GLU A 410 2.44 13.48 18.74
C GLU A 410 1.05 12.81 18.78
N ILE A 411 1.04 11.53 18.48
CA ILE A 411 -0.11 10.65 18.69
C ILE A 411 0.33 9.62 19.71
N GLU A 412 -0.44 9.49 20.77
CA GLU A 412 -0.25 8.48 21.80
C GLU A 412 -1.40 7.48 21.71
N ALA A 413 -1.09 6.21 21.82
CA ALA A 413 -2.11 5.17 21.85
C ALA A 413 -1.83 4.18 22.97
N ARG A 414 -2.92 3.76 23.64
CA ARG A 414 -2.89 2.69 24.63
C ARG A 414 -4.12 1.79 24.45
N SER A 415 -3.92 0.51 24.59
CA SER A 415 -4.98 -0.47 24.60
C SER A 415 -5.06 -1.17 25.96
N ALA A 416 -6.28 -1.44 26.40
CA ALA A 416 -6.55 -2.23 27.60
C ALA A 416 -7.80 -3.05 27.32
N ASP A 417 -7.68 -4.37 27.40
CA ASP A 417 -8.75 -5.35 27.19
C ASP A 417 -9.55 -5.08 25.89
N ASP A 418 -10.73 -4.47 26.03
CA ASP A 418 -11.69 -4.17 24.96
C ASP A 418 -11.67 -2.70 24.50
N THR A 419 -10.74 -1.89 25.02
CA THR A 419 -10.69 -0.43 24.80
C THR A 419 -9.37 0.00 24.18
N LEU A 420 -9.47 0.88 23.18
CA LEU A 420 -8.35 1.61 22.57
C LEU A 420 -8.54 3.10 22.80
N ILE A 421 -7.55 3.77 23.35
CA ILE A 421 -7.53 5.21 23.56
C ILE A 421 -6.43 5.81 22.68
N ILE A 422 -6.79 6.78 21.85
CA ILE A 422 -5.87 7.50 20.95
C ILE A 422 -5.94 8.99 21.29
N THR A 423 -4.79 9.60 21.57
CA THR A 423 -4.65 11.03 21.85
C THR A 423 -3.86 11.71 20.74
N SER A 424 -4.40 12.74 20.12
CA SER A 424 -3.75 13.50 19.06
C SER A 424 -3.52 14.95 19.46
N HIS A 425 -2.26 15.37 19.47
CA HIS A 425 -1.85 16.75 19.72
C HIS A 425 -1.78 17.63 18.46
N GLY A 426 -2.12 17.08 17.29
CA GLY A 426 -2.02 17.78 16.00
C GLY A 426 -2.85 19.06 15.86
N TYR A 427 -3.80 19.29 16.76
CA TYR A 427 -4.65 20.49 16.81
C TYR A 427 -4.26 21.49 17.91
N ALA A 428 -3.32 21.12 18.80
CA ALA A 428 -2.99 21.89 20.01
C ALA A 428 -2.45 23.29 19.69
N GLU A 429 -1.50 23.43 18.79
CA GLU A 429 -0.94 24.74 18.43
C GLU A 429 -1.93 25.63 17.68
N ARG A 430 -2.66 25.06 16.70
CA ARG A 430 -3.56 25.82 15.82
C ARG A 430 -4.86 26.22 16.50
N PHE A 431 -5.47 25.28 17.20
CA PHE A 431 -6.81 25.43 17.78
C PHE A 431 -6.82 25.43 19.31
N GLY A 432 -5.71 25.13 19.97
CA GLY A 432 -5.62 25.05 21.44
C GLY A 432 -6.35 23.84 22.02
N VAL A 433 -6.48 22.76 21.25
CA VAL A 433 -7.24 21.57 21.62
C VAL A 433 -6.42 20.31 21.32
N THR A 434 -6.40 19.38 22.27
CA THR A 434 -5.99 17.99 22.07
C THR A 434 -7.25 17.15 21.90
N LEU A 435 -7.25 16.25 20.93
CA LEU A 435 -8.33 15.29 20.74
C LEU A 435 -7.97 13.96 21.39
N GLU A 436 -8.93 13.37 22.10
CA GLU A 436 -8.88 12.00 22.59
C GLU A 436 -10.04 11.22 21.98
N ARG A 437 -9.75 10.09 21.36
CA ARG A 437 -10.75 9.13 20.88
C ARG A 437 -10.66 7.85 21.70
N HIS A 438 -11.76 7.47 22.31
CA HIS A 438 -11.91 6.18 22.97
C HIS A 438 -12.79 5.29 22.09
N LEU A 439 -12.32 4.08 21.81
CA LEU A 439 -13.05 3.05 21.08
C LEU A 439 -13.16 1.83 21.99
N THR A 440 -14.38 1.35 22.27
CA THR A 440 -14.60 0.19 23.13
C THR A 440 -15.52 -0.81 22.42
N LEU A 441 -15.06 -2.06 22.30
CA LEU A 441 -15.76 -3.12 21.59
C LEU A 441 -16.37 -4.10 22.61
N LEU A 442 -17.68 -4.05 22.79
CA LEU A 442 -18.45 -4.75 23.84
C LEU A 442 -19.35 -5.85 23.27
N ALA A 443 -19.98 -6.60 24.17
CA ALA A 443 -21.01 -7.59 23.86
C ALA A 443 -20.57 -8.60 22.80
N GLU A 444 -19.38 -9.17 22.98
CA GLU A 444 -18.79 -10.12 22.02
C GLU A 444 -18.70 -9.55 20.59
N GLY A 445 -18.44 -8.24 20.50
CA GLY A 445 -18.31 -7.54 19.23
C GLY A 445 -19.60 -7.07 18.59
N LYS A 446 -20.73 -7.16 19.28
CA LYS A 446 -22.04 -6.67 18.80
C LYS A 446 -22.27 -5.18 19.06
N THR A 447 -21.39 -4.54 19.84
CA THR A 447 -21.50 -3.13 20.20
C THR A 447 -20.13 -2.46 20.13
N LEU A 448 -20.04 -1.39 19.32
CA LEU A 448 -18.87 -0.49 19.28
C LEU A 448 -19.29 0.86 19.86
N VAL A 449 -18.67 1.23 20.98
CA VAL A 449 -18.86 2.54 21.64
C VAL A 449 -17.68 3.42 21.32
N GLY A 450 -17.93 4.68 20.96
CA GLY A 450 -16.91 5.68 20.76
C GLY A 450 -17.19 6.96 21.53
N GLN A 451 -16.10 7.60 21.98
CA GLN A 451 -16.13 8.91 22.63
C GLN A 451 -15.01 9.76 22.04
N ASP A 452 -15.36 10.92 21.52
CA ASP A 452 -14.42 11.92 21.02
C ASP A 452 -14.41 13.10 21.98
N ARG A 453 -13.29 13.31 22.69
CA ARG A 453 -13.10 14.36 23.71
C ARG A 453 -12.25 15.49 23.19
N PHE A 454 -12.65 16.72 23.52
CA PHE A 454 -11.94 17.96 23.18
C PHE A 454 -11.28 18.55 24.44
N VAL A 455 -10.01 18.18 24.68
CA VAL A 455 -9.24 18.67 25.84
C VAL A 455 -8.68 20.06 25.51
N ARG A 456 -9.23 21.10 26.13
CA ARG A 456 -8.88 22.50 25.87
C ARG A 456 -7.67 22.94 26.66
N HIS A 457 -6.71 23.59 26.00
CA HIS A 457 -5.51 24.16 26.62
C HIS A 457 -5.59 25.68 26.83
N ARG A 458 -6.63 26.33 26.30
CA ARG A 458 -6.85 27.77 26.33
C ARG A 458 -8.27 28.07 26.74
N SER A 459 -8.48 29.23 27.41
CA SER A 459 -9.80 29.67 27.85
C SER A 459 -10.75 30.06 26.70
N ARG A 460 -10.20 30.43 25.54
CA ARG A 460 -10.96 30.70 24.30
C ARG A 460 -10.47 29.79 23.23
N VAL A 461 -11.32 28.85 22.82
CA VAL A 461 -11.11 27.92 21.73
C VAL A 461 -12.26 28.14 20.76
N SER A 462 -11.98 28.15 19.47
CA SER A 462 -13.00 28.28 18.43
C SER A 462 -12.70 27.25 17.33
N GLY A 463 -13.74 26.68 16.77
CA GLY A 463 -13.65 25.76 15.63
C GLY A 463 -14.88 24.88 15.54
N ALA A 464 -15.28 24.58 14.33
CA ALA A 464 -16.29 23.56 14.03
C ALA A 464 -15.59 22.21 13.94
N ALA A 465 -15.97 21.28 14.81
CA ALA A 465 -15.50 19.90 14.74
C ALA A 465 -16.51 19.07 13.93
N ALA A 466 -16.01 18.21 13.06
CA ALA A 466 -16.81 17.23 12.33
C ALA A 466 -16.20 15.84 12.51
N ILE A 467 -16.99 14.92 13.04
CA ILE A 467 -16.62 13.53 13.22
C ILE A 467 -17.32 12.72 12.13
N ARG A 468 -16.55 12.06 11.28
CA ARG A 468 -17.06 11.35 10.10
C ARG A 468 -17.00 9.85 10.27
N PHE A 469 -18.02 9.18 9.68
CA PHE A 469 -18.11 7.73 9.57
C PHE A 469 -18.51 7.41 8.13
N HIS A 470 -17.53 7.08 7.29
CA HIS A 470 -17.79 6.63 5.93
C HIS A 470 -18.34 5.21 5.97
N LEU A 471 -19.40 4.96 5.22
CA LEU A 471 -20.10 3.68 5.21
C LEU A 471 -19.67 2.82 4.03
N ALA A 472 -19.76 1.52 4.21
CA ALA A 472 -19.46 0.56 3.15
C ALA A 472 -20.40 0.73 1.95
N HIS A 473 -19.91 0.31 0.78
CA HIS A 473 -20.73 0.31 -0.44
C HIS A 473 -21.99 -0.56 -0.24
N GLN A 474 -23.11 -0.10 -0.81
CA GLN A 474 -24.44 -0.75 -0.69
C GLN A 474 -25.04 -0.78 0.72
N THR A 475 -24.53 -0.01 1.67
CA THR A 475 -25.22 0.17 2.95
C THR A 475 -26.44 1.05 2.77
N GLU A 476 -27.62 0.52 3.09
CA GLU A 476 -28.86 1.30 3.15
C GLU A 476 -28.92 2.08 4.47
N VAL A 477 -29.16 3.38 4.38
CA VAL A 477 -29.22 4.28 5.54
C VAL A 477 -30.66 4.75 5.73
N GLN A 478 -31.25 4.46 6.88
CA GLN A 478 -32.59 4.89 7.25
C GLN A 478 -32.52 5.72 8.53
N LEU A 479 -32.87 6.99 8.42
CA LEU A 479 -33.02 7.88 9.58
C LEU A 479 -34.42 7.73 10.14
N THR A 480 -34.53 7.45 11.43
CA THR A 480 -35.75 7.56 12.25
C THR A 480 -35.55 8.70 13.24
N ASP A 481 -36.59 9.05 14.06
CA ASP A 481 -36.57 10.26 14.87
C ASP A 481 -35.31 10.45 15.73
N ASP A 482 -34.78 9.35 16.33
CA ASP A 482 -33.65 9.42 17.28
C ASP A 482 -32.49 8.45 16.97
N LEU A 483 -32.54 7.71 15.85
CA LEU A 483 -31.50 6.74 15.51
C LEU A 483 -31.35 6.55 14.00
N ILE A 484 -30.19 6.07 13.57
CA ILE A 484 -29.96 5.62 12.20
C ILE A 484 -29.88 4.10 12.17
N ARG A 485 -30.59 3.49 11.22
CA ARG A 485 -30.44 2.08 10.87
C ARG A 485 -29.61 1.95 9.63
N LEU A 486 -28.59 1.09 9.72
CA LEU A 486 -27.67 0.74 8.65
C LEU A 486 -27.91 -0.73 8.28
N ARG A 487 -28.54 -0.97 7.13
CA ARG A 487 -28.68 -2.33 6.59
C ARG A 487 -27.49 -2.61 5.65
N LEU A 488 -26.68 -3.57 6.03
CA LEU A 488 -25.53 -4.01 5.24
C LEU A 488 -25.95 -4.95 4.10
N ASN A 489 -25.08 -5.15 3.13
CA ASN A 489 -25.35 -6.01 1.97
C ASN A 489 -25.64 -7.49 2.35
N SER A 490 -25.12 -7.98 3.46
CA SER A 490 -25.44 -9.29 4.02
C SER A 490 -26.84 -9.41 4.60
N GLY A 491 -27.54 -8.28 4.80
CA GLY A 491 -28.80 -8.18 5.51
C GLY A 491 -28.66 -7.91 7.00
N ALA A 492 -27.46 -7.88 7.55
CA ALA A 492 -27.24 -7.47 8.94
C ALA A 492 -27.65 -6.01 9.14
N VAL A 493 -28.28 -5.69 10.26
CA VAL A 493 -28.75 -4.34 10.60
C VAL A 493 -28.00 -3.84 11.82
N TRP A 494 -27.41 -2.66 11.68
CA TRP A 494 -26.75 -1.94 12.76
C TRP A 494 -27.53 -0.68 13.07
N THR A 495 -27.72 -0.38 14.35
CA THR A 495 -28.23 0.92 14.81
C THR A 495 -27.08 1.83 15.17
N PHE A 496 -27.22 3.12 14.89
CA PHE A 496 -26.29 4.15 15.28
C PHE A 496 -27.03 5.22 16.09
N LEU A 497 -26.52 5.50 17.27
CA LEU A 497 -26.99 6.53 18.19
C LEU A 497 -25.83 7.48 18.51
N TRP A 498 -26.15 8.74 18.81
CA TRP A 498 -25.16 9.77 19.13
C TRP A 498 -25.68 10.78 20.16
N GLU A 499 -24.76 11.45 20.82
CA GLU A 499 -25.02 12.54 21.77
C GLU A 499 -23.93 13.61 21.67
N GLY A 500 -24.28 14.88 21.91
CA GLY A 500 -23.33 15.99 21.96
C GLY A 500 -23.00 16.65 20.62
N ALA A 501 -23.73 16.29 19.55
CA ALA A 501 -23.51 16.84 18.20
C ALA A 501 -24.78 16.85 17.34
N GLU A 502 -24.81 17.67 16.30
CA GLU A 502 -25.81 17.63 15.24
C GLU A 502 -25.43 16.59 14.20
N MET A 503 -26.43 15.81 13.72
CA MET A 503 -26.22 14.73 12.76
C MET A 503 -26.56 15.19 11.33
N ARG A 504 -25.69 14.84 10.38
CA ARG A 504 -25.95 14.96 8.95
C ARG A 504 -25.60 13.67 8.22
N ILE A 505 -26.35 13.33 7.18
CA ILE A 505 -26.04 12.26 6.24
C ILE A 505 -25.59 12.92 4.94
N GLU A 506 -24.41 12.58 4.48
CA GLU A 506 -23.81 13.14 3.26
C GLU A 506 -23.45 12.04 2.26
N ASP A 507 -23.29 12.44 1.00
CA ASP A 507 -22.69 11.58 -0.01
C ASP A 507 -21.22 11.35 0.28
N SER A 508 -20.75 10.15 -0.05
CA SER A 508 -19.37 9.75 0.07
C SER A 508 -18.97 8.85 -1.09
N VAL A 509 -17.71 8.43 -1.09
CA VAL A 509 -17.16 7.50 -2.06
C VAL A 509 -16.25 6.48 -1.38
N ARG A 510 -16.09 5.32 -2.00
CA ARG A 510 -15.08 4.32 -1.62
C ARG A 510 -14.40 3.78 -2.88
N GLN A 511 -13.09 3.65 -2.86
CA GLN A 511 -12.33 3.08 -3.96
C GLN A 511 -12.81 1.67 -4.30
N SER A 512 -12.89 1.39 -5.59
CA SER A 512 -13.33 0.13 -6.17
C SER A 512 -12.22 -0.50 -7.01
N ALA A 513 -12.22 -1.85 -7.10
CA ALA A 513 -11.27 -2.59 -7.92
C ALA A 513 -11.41 -2.36 -9.44
N TYR A 514 -12.61 -1.99 -9.91
CA TYR A 514 -12.92 -2.01 -11.35
C TYR A 514 -13.40 -0.68 -11.92
N PHE A 515 -13.94 0.23 -11.07
CA PHE A 515 -14.69 1.40 -11.54
C PHE A 515 -14.23 2.72 -10.92
N GLY A 516 -12.98 2.77 -10.40
CA GLY A 516 -12.48 3.94 -9.69
C GLY A 516 -13.12 4.06 -8.30
N PHE A 517 -14.35 4.63 -8.21
CA PHE A 517 -15.06 4.80 -6.94
C PHE A 517 -16.50 4.34 -7.01
N HIS A 518 -16.95 3.68 -5.94
CA HIS A 518 -18.36 3.48 -5.65
C HIS A 518 -18.91 4.66 -4.85
N ARG A 519 -20.11 5.10 -5.21
CA ARG A 519 -20.86 6.06 -4.38
C ARG A 519 -21.34 5.39 -3.11
N THR A 520 -21.17 6.06 -1.99
CA THR A 520 -21.59 5.61 -0.66
C THR A 520 -22.21 6.77 0.11
N LYS A 521 -22.46 6.58 1.39
CA LYS A 521 -22.87 7.62 2.33
C LYS A 521 -21.87 7.73 3.47
N GLN A 522 -21.90 8.87 4.16
CA GLN A 522 -21.23 9.06 5.43
C GLN A 522 -22.18 9.69 6.45
N LEU A 523 -21.98 9.33 7.71
CA LEU A 523 -22.59 10.01 8.85
C LEU A 523 -21.61 11.07 9.33
N VAL A 524 -22.10 12.26 9.63
CA VAL A 524 -21.27 13.38 10.11
C VAL A 524 -21.91 13.95 11.36
N LEU A 525 -21.13 13.97 12.45
CA LEU A 525 -21.51 14.60 13.71
C LEU A 525 -20.79 15.96 13.79
N ASP A 526 -21.54 17.04 13.75
CA ASP A 526 -21.01 18.41 13.82
C ASP A 526 -21.22 19.00 15.20
N THR A 527 -20.19 19.64 15.74
CA THR A 527 -20.24 20.37 16.99
C THR A 527 -19.26 21.55 17.00
N LEU A 528 -19.44 22.50 17.90
CA LEU A 528 -18.46 23.53 18.17
C LEU A 528 -17.55 23.10 19.31
N VAL A 529 -16.24 23.18 19.10
CA VAL A 529 -15.24 22.86 20.13
C VAL A 529 -15.39 23.74 21.38
N SER A 530 -15.99 24.96 21.22
CA SER A 530 -16.32 25.85 22.34
C SER A 530 -17.48 25.31 23.20
N ASP A 531 -18.40 24.59 22.61
CA ASP A 531 -19.67 24.23 23.26
C ASP A 531 -19.66 22.80 23.82
N ALA A 532 -19.08 21.84 23.06
CA ALA A 532 -18.96 20.45 23.50
C ALA A 532 -17.56 20.16 24.09
N SER A 533 -17.51 19.41 25.17
CA SER A 533 -16.28 18.80 25.69
C SER A 533 -16.10 17.36 25.21
N GLU A 534 -17.20 16.71 24.82
CA GLU A 534 -17.25 15.32 24.39
C GLU A 534 -18.42 15.11 23.43
N VAL A 535 -18.21 14.23 22.45
CA VAL A 535 -19.27 13.66 21.58
C VAL A 535 -19.21 12.14 21.73
N SER A 536 -20.32 11.54 22.11
CA SER A 536 -20.45 10.09 22.27
C SER A 536 -21.28 9.49 21.14
N TRP A 537 -20.92 8.26 20.75
CA TRP A 537 -21.66 7.54 19.71
C TRP A 537 -21.54 6.02 19.90
N ILE A 538 -22.52 5.28 19.37
CA ILE A 538 -22.59 3.84 19.52
C ILE A 538 -23.17 3.18 18.26
N PHE A 539 -22.50 2.11 17.80
CA PHE A 539 -23.02 1.16 16.83
C PHE A 539 -23.44 -0.12 17.55
N THR A 540 -24.66 -0.59 17.33
CA THR A 540 -25.17 -1.83 17.94
C THR A 540 -25.78 -2.72 16.86
N LEU A 541 -25.40 -4.01 16.81
CA LEU A 541 -25.98 -5.01 15.93
C LEU A 541 -27.39 -5.38 16.43
N GLU A 542 -28.42 -5.24 15.59
CA GLU A 542 -29.76 -5.74 15.90
C GLU A 542 -29.73 -7.27 15.87
N GLU A 543 -30.24 -7.89 16.92
CA GLU A 543 -30.48 -9.34 16.94
C GLU A 543 -31.78 -9.63 16.19
N ASN A 544 -31.72 -10.50 15.18
CA ASN A 544 -32.88 -10.97 14.42
C ASN A 544 -33.76 -11.92 15.26
#